data_855addfd9cd0515395ef37962c90a5d7
#
_entry.id   855addfd9cd0515395ef37962c90a5d7
#
_cell.length_a   1.000
_cell.length_b   1.000
_cell.length_c   1.000
_cell.angle_alpha   90.00
_cell.angle_beta   90.00
_cell.angle_gamma   90.00
#
_symmetry.space_group_name_H-M   'P 1'
#
loop_
_entity.id
_entity.type
_entity.pdbx_description
1 polymer ?
#
loop_
_entity_poly.entity_id
_entity_poly.type
_entity_poly.pdbx_seq_one_letter_code
_entity_poly.pdbx_strand_id
1 'polypeptide(L)'
;MIQCFVKKEYAAPFGLLCMPRLFSVSRTDEKASAHPRVMHAHDDLVEVVLVRGGESRYYVGGTPYDARRGDLFIFNSGVVHDEPSSPDRPVATVSLALGGLAVPGLRANALIPEDASPVCHLSEAQTVRLARLYDVLYDELTAGNDDGAHHLLMAVLSLVQQFRAAAANGRAADENMFAQRIKDYFDAHFAEEFS
;
A
#
# COMPACT_ATOMS: atom_id res chain seq x y z
N MET A 1 32.48 5.42 15.42
CA MET A 1 31.57 4.26 15.33
C MET A 1 30.17 4.76 15.62
N ILE A 2 29.19 4.46 14.78
CA ILE A 2 27.77 4.78 14.99
C ILE A 2 27.06 3.46 15.27
N GLN A 3 26.37 3.35 16.42
CA GLN A 3 25.59 2.17 16.79
C GLN A 3 24.11 2.53 16.89
N CYS A 4 23.25 1.65 16.36
CA CYS A 4 21.81 1.74 16.52
C CYS A 4 21.32 0.55 17.37
N PHE A 5 20.47 0.85 18.35
CA PHE A 5 19.93 -0.18 19.24
C PHE A 5 18.46 -0.45 18.93
N VAL A 6 18.06 -1.71 19.04
CA VAL A 6 16.66 -2.10 19.00
C VAL A 6 15.95 -1.56 20.22
N LYS A 7 14.87 -0.81 20.02
CA LYS A 7 14.13 -0.11 21.09
C LYS A 7 12.83 -0.80 21.49
N LYS A 8 12.39 -1.78 20.73
CA LYS A 8 11.13 -2.48 20.94
C LYS A 8 11.33 -3.98 20.72
N GLU A 9 10.56 -4.77 21.45
CA GLU A 9 10.44 -6.19 21.14
C GLU A 9 9.78 -6.39 19.77
N TYR A 10 10.06 -7.54 19.15
CA TYR A 10 9.44 -7.91 17.89
C TYR A 10 7.94 -8.10 18.07
N ALA A 11 7.18 -7.50 17.17
CA ALA A 11 5.74 -7.77 17.00
C ALA A 11 5.47 -8.05 15.52
N ALA A 12 4.66 -9.05 15.26
CA ALA A 12 4.26 -9.36 13.90
C ALA A 12 3.51 -8.18 13.27
N PRO A 13 3.84 -7.79 12.02
CA PRO A 13 3.15 -6.72 11.33
C PRO A 13 1.65 -7.04 11.24
N PHE A 14 0.80 -6.03 11.33
CA PHE A 14 -0.66 -6.13 11.35
C PHE A 14 -1.24 -7.04 12.46
N GLY A 15 -0.42 -7.45 13.43
CA GLY A 15 -0.80 -8.43 14.44
C GLY A 15 -1.06 -9.82 13.87
N LEU A 16 -0.42 -10.18 12.76
CA LEU A 16 -0.56 -11.48 12.11
C LEU A 16 -0.40 -12.64 13.10
N LEU A 17 -1.34 -13.56 13.11
CA LEU A 17 -1.37 -14.72 13.98
C LEU A 17 -0.49 -15.88 13.47
N CYS A 18 -0.11 -15.85 12.20
CA CYS A 18 0.77 -16.84 11.57
C CYS A 18 1.59 -16.17 10.46
N MET A 19 2.62 -16.86 10.00
CA MET A 19 3.40 -16.45 8.83
C MET A 19 2.52 -16.59 7.59
N PRO A 20 2.29 -15.50 6.81
CA PRO A 20 1.58 -15.61 5.55
C PRO A 20 2.43 -16.34 4.52
N ARG A 21 1.78 -16.99 3.58
CA ARG A 21 2.44 -17.64 2.45
C ARG A 21 2.65 -16.64 1.31
N LEU A 22 3.88 -16.45 0.89
CA LEU A 22 4.19 -15.71 -0.33
C LEU A 22 3.93 -16.61 -1.54
N PHE A 23 3.17 -16.11 -2.53
CA PHE A 23 2.90 -16.81 -3.78
C PHE A 23 3.77 -16.31 -4.91
N SER A 24 3.86 -15.00 -5.07
CA SER A 24 4.64 -14.41 -6.15
C SER A 24 5.07 -12.99 -5.85
N VAL A 25 6.13 -12.58 -6.51
CA VAL A 25 6.52 -11.17 -6.68
C VAL A 25 6.59 -10.88 -8.16
N SER A 26 5.94 -9.83 -8.60
CA SER A 26 5.93 -9.41 -10.00
C SER A 26 6.57 -8.04 -10.16
N ARG A 27 7.32 -7.87 -11.23
CA ARG A 27 7.88 -6.57 -11.64
C ARG A 27 7.36 -6.26 -13.04
N THR A 28 6.70 -5.13 -13.17
CA THR A 28 6.18 -4.64 -14.45
C THR A 28 6.89 -3.34 -14.76
N ASP A 29 7.58 -3.28 -15.89
CA ASP A 29 8.12 -2.04 -16.41
C ASP A 29 7.09 -1.34 -17.31
N GLU A 30 7.37 -0.09 -17.68
CA GLU A 30 6.46 0.71 -18.51
C GLU A 30 6.17 0.05 -19.88
N LYS A 31 7.08 -0.74 -20.44
CA LYS A 31 6.88 -1.46 -21.70
C LYS A 31 5.98 -2.67 -21.53
N ALA A 32 6.20 -3.45 -20.49
CA ALA A 32 5.38 -4.62 -20.17
C ALA A 32 3.95 -4.21 -19.75
N SER A 33 3.79 -3.01 -19.21
CA SER A 33 2.49 -2.47 -18.80
C SER A 33 1.59 -2.07 -19.99
N ALA A 34 2.09 -2.07 -21.22
CA ALA A 34 1.29 -1.75 -22.40
C ALA A 34 0.17 -2.77 -22.72
N HIS A 35 0.17 -3.93 -22.05
CA HIS A 35 -0.89 -4.93 -22.17
C HIS A 35 -1.90 -4.76 -21.04
N PRO A 36 -3.19 -4.42 -21.35
CA PRO A 36 -4.20 -4.23 -20.33
C PRO A 36 -4.42 -5.53 -19.56
N ARG A 37 -4.38 -5.44 -18.23
CA ARG A 37 -4.85 -6.52 -17.36
C ARG A 37 -6.35 -6.41 -17.25
N VAL A 38 -7.04 -7.50 -17.56
CA VAL A 38 -8.50 -7.58 -17.45
C VAL A 38 -8.89 -7.50 -15.97
N MET A 39 -10.00 -6.83 -15.69
CA MET A 39 -10.63 -6.80 -14.37
C MET A 39 -10.74 -8.23 -13.80
N HIS A 40 -10.20 -8.44 -12.60
CA HIS A 40 -10.15 -9.75 -11.95
C HIS A 40 -10.23 -9.62 -10.42
N ALA A 41 -10.36 -10.74 -9.76
CA ALA A 41 -10.28 -10.86 -8.30
C ALA A 41 -9.55 -12.16 -7.96
N HIS A 42 -8.93 -12.20 -6.79
CA HIS A 42 -8.30 -13.41 -6.25
C HIS A 42 -9.09 -13.89 -5.03
N ASP A 43 -9.56 -15.15 -5.06
CA ASP A 43 -10.38 -15.67 -3.95
C ASP A 43 -9.58 -15.85 -2.66
N ASP A 44 -8.31 -16.25 -2.75
CA ASP A 44 -7.48 -16.63 -1.61
C ASP A 44 -6.22 -15.77 -1.43
N LEU A 45 -6.02 -14.74 -2.26
CA LEU A 45 -4.81 -13.92 -2.23
C LEU A 45 -5.12 -12.45 -1.92
N VAL A 46 -4.21 -11.84 -1.19
CA VAL A 46 -4.08 -10.38 -1.07
C VAL A 46 -2.96 -9.94 -2.01
N GLU A 47 -3.18 -8.87 -2.73
CA GLU A 47 -2.14 -8.23 -3.52
C GLU A 47 -1.71 -6.90 -2.92
N VAL A 48 -0.39 -6.65 -2.90
CA VAL A 48 0.19 -5.38 -2.43
C VAL A 48 1.05 -4.81 -3.54
N VAL A 49 0.59 -3.72 -4.14
CA VAL A 49 1.16 -3.13 -5.36
C VAL A 49 1.77 -1.78 -5.03
N LEU A 50 3.05 -1.60 -5.35
CA LEU A 50 3.73 -0.30 -5.29
C LEU A 50 3.92 0.24 -6.70
N VAL A 51 3.40 1.44 -6.96
CA VAL A 51 3.65 2.17 -8.21
C VAL A 51 5.02 2.83 -8.14
N ARG A 52 5.93 2.37 -9.01
CA ARG A 52 7.33 2.83 -9.06
C ARG A 52 7.56 3.98 -10.03
N GLY A 53 6.68 4.13 -11.02
CA GLY A 53 6.80 5.17 -12.05
C GLY A 53 5.58 5.23 -12.93
N GLY A 54 5.46 6.30 -13.70
CA GLY A 54 4.30 6.54 -14.55
C GLY A 54 3.05 6.93 -13.78
N GLU A 55 1.94 6.98 -14.50
CA GLU A 55 0.61 7.26 -13.94
C GLU A 55 -0.47 6.49 -14.72
N SER A 56 -1.52 6.07 -14.02
CA SER A 56 -2.65 5.35 -14.61
C SER A 56 -3.90 5.58 -13.76
N ARG A 57 -5.02 4.98 -14.16
CA ARG A 57 -6.25 4.96 -13.37
C ARG A 57 -6.64 3.53 -13.08
N TYR A 58 -6.61 3.14 -11.80
CA TYR A 58 -7.00 1.83 -11.32
C TYR A 58 -8.47 1.84 -10.91
N TYR A 59 -9.16 0.72 -11.08
CA TYR A 59 -10.50 0.53 -10.54
C TYR A 59 -10.43 -0.56 -9.46
N VAL A 60 -10.96 -0.23 -8.28
CA VAL A 60 -10.99 -1.15 -7.13
C VAL A 60 -12.40 -1.18 -6.58
N GLY A 61 -13.05 -2.34 -6.62
CA GLY A 61 -14.46 -2.48 -6.24
C GLY A 61 -15.39 -1.55 -7.05
N GLY A 62 -15.06 -1.27 -8.31
CA GLY A 62 -15.80 -0.34 -9.16
C GLY A 62 -15.50 1.15 -8.93
N THR A 63 -14.68 1.49 -7.95
CA THR A 63 -14.28 2.89 -7.67
C THR A 63 -12.96 3.23 -8.38
N PRO A 64 -12.88 4.34 -9.14
CA PRO A 64 -11.65 4.77 -9.79
C PRO A 64 -10.68 5.43 -8.81
N TYR A 65 -9.40 5.13 -8.97
CA TYR A 65 -8.28 5.73 -8.25
C TYR A 65 -7.21 6.14 -9.25
N ASP A 66 -6.78 7.39 -9.22
CA ASP A 66 -5.61 7.81 -9.97
C ASP A 66 -4.36 7.22 -9.29
N ALA A 67 -3.58 6.48 -10.07
CA ALA A 67 -2.38 5.81 -9.61
C ALA A 67 -1.15 6.53 -10.16
N ARG A 68 -0.21 6.85 -9.30
CA ARG A 68 1.05 7.54 -9.63
C ARG A 68 2.19 6.99 -8.79
N ARG A 69 3.40 7.34 -9.18
CA ARG A 69 4.59 6.98 -8.39
C ARG A 69 4.42 7.31 -6.91
N GLY A 70 4.69 6.31 -6.06
CA GLY A 70 4.56 6.39 -4.61
C GLY A 70 3.23 5.90 -4.08
N ASP A 71 2.25 5.60 -4.95
CA ASP A 71 1.01 4.98 -4.48
C ASP A 71 1.21 3.50 -4.17
N LEU A 72 0.73 3.13 -3.00
CA LEU A 72 0.72 1.77 -2.48
C LEU A 72 -0.71 1.29 -2.39
N PHE A 73 -1.07 0.32 -3.22
CA PHE A 73 -2.39 -0.32 -3.22
C PHE A 73 -2.35 -1.63 -2.43
N ILE A 74 -3.47 -1.94 -1.78
CA ILE A 74 -3.73 -3.24 -1.14
C ILE A 74 -5.10 -3.72 -1.63
N PHE A 75 -5.10 -4.86 -2.28
CA PHE A 75 -6.31 -5.55 -2.73
C PHE A 75 -6.52 -6.78 -1.86
N ASN A 76 -7.50 -6.71 -0.95
CA ASN A 76 -7.93 -7.87 -0.17
C ASN A 76 -8.47 -8.96 -1.11
N SER A 77 -8.44 -10.22 -0.67
CA SER A 77 -9.06 -11.30 -1.45
C SER A 77 -10.52 -10.98 -1.80
N GLY A 78 -11.00 -11.42 -2.95
CA GLY A 78 -12.35 -11.17 -3.43
C GLY A 78 -12.63 -9.74 -3.93
N VAL A 79 -11.72 -8.80 -3.75
CA VAL A 79 -11.88 -7.44 -4.25
C VAL A 79 -11.57 -7.41 -5.74
N VAL A 80 -12.60 -7.08 -6.54
CA VAL A 80 -12.45 -6.91 -7.99
C VAL A 80 -11.59 -5.67 -8.26
N HIS A 81 -10.53 -5.85 -9.00
CA HIS A 81 -9.64 -4.75 -9.39
C HIS A 81 -9.10 -4.94 -10.79
N ASP A 82 -8.68 -3.84 -11.41
CA ASP A 82 -7.91 -3.85 -12.62
C ASP A 82 -6.67 -2.97 -12.47
N GLU A 83 -5.68 -3.24 -13.27
CA GLU A 83 -4.48 -2.43 -13.44
C GLU A 83 -4.43 -2.00 -14.91
N PRO A 84 -5.30 -1.04 -15.32
CA PRO A 84 -5.35 -0.66 -16.72
C PRO A 84 -4.05 0.06 -17.05
N SER A 85 -3.35 -0.54 -17.95
CA SER A 85 -2.21 0.08 -18.60
C SER A 85 -2.58 0.37 -20.05
N SER A 86 -2.14 1.49 -20.56
CA SER A 86 -2.23 1.80 -21.97
C SER A 86 -0.88 2.25 -22.48
N PRO A 87 -0.60 2.09 -23.77
CA PRO A 87 0.63 2.64 -24.36
C PRO A 87 0.81 4.13 -24.10
N ASP A 88 -0.30 4.87 -23.94
CA ASP A 88 -0.30 6.31 -23.70
C ASP A 88 -0.08 6.69 -22.22
N ARG A 89 -0.30 5.73 -21.30
CA ARG A 89 -0.12 5.90 -19.86
C ARG A 89 0.57 4.68 -19.26
N PRO A 90 1.85 4.47 -19.57
CA PRO A 90 2.58 3.34 -19.04
C PRO A 90 2.87 3.53 -17.55
N VAL A 91 2.80 2.45 -16.81
CA VAL A 91 3.07 2.44 -15.38
C VAL A 91 4.08 1.34 -15.03
N ALA A 92 5.04 1.67 -14.19
CA ALA A 92 5.96 0.70 -13.63
C ALA A 92 5.51 0.33 -12.22
N THR A 93 5.36 -0.96 -11.96
CA THR A 93 4.93 -1.47 -10.66
C THR A 93 5.80 -2.59 -10.16
N VAL A 94 5.73 -2.82 -8.87
CA VAL A 94 6.13 -4.07 -8.24
C VAL A 94 5.00 -4.52 -7.34
N SER A 95 4.60 -5.79 -7.46
CA SER A 95 3.53 -6.35 -6.64
C SER A 95 3.98 -7.64 -5.99
N LEU A 96 3.36 -7.98 -4.88
CA LEU A 96 3.44 -9.29 -4.26
C LEU A 96 2.03 -9.81 -4.02
N ALA A 97 1.86 -11.13 -4.24
CA ALA A 97 0.66 -11.86 -3.91
C ALA A 97 0.95 -12.79 -2.72
N LEU A 98 0.11 -12.74 -1.71
CA LEU A 98 0.25 -13.51 -0.48
C LEU A 98 -1.09 -14.03 0.01
N GLY A 99 -1.08 -15.17 0.66
CA GLY A 99 -2.27 -15.83 1.20
C GLY A 99 -2.02 -16.40 2.60
N GLY A 100 -3.06 -17.02 3.16
CA GLY A 100 -3.00 -17.54 4.53
C GLY A 100 -2.94 -16.43 5.58
N LEU A 101 -3.46 -15.25 5.25
CA LEU A 101 -3.49 -14.10 6.16
C LEU A 101 -4.59 -14.27 7.21
N ALA A 102 -4.19 -14.10 8.47
CA ALA A 102 -5.08 -14.05 9.63
C ALA A 102 -4.73 -12.81 10.47
N VAL A 103 -5.40 -11.69 10.18
CA VAL A 103 -5.26 -10.43 10.92
C VAL A 103 -6.42 -10.33 11.91
N PRO A 104 -6.16 -10.09 13.21
CA PRO A 104 -7.23 -9.94 14.20
C PRO A 104 -8.27 -8.88 13.80
N GLY A 105 -9.54 -9.24 13.87
CA GLY A 105 -10.65 -8.33 13.52
C GLY A 105 -10.95 -8.19 12.03
N LEU A 106 -10.20 -8.86 11.16
CA LEU A 106 -10.45 -8.91 9.72
C LEU A 106 -10.87 -10.33 9.29
N ARG A 107 -11.55 -10.42 8.15
CA ARG A 107 -11.81 -11.73 7.55
C ARG A 107 -10.51 -12.39 7.06
N ALA A 108 -10.55 -13.67 6.78
CA ALA A 108 -9.45 -14.40 6.18
C ALA A 108 -9.00 -13.73 4.87
N ASN A 109 -7.69 -13.71 4.65
CA ASN A 109 -7.08 -13.08 3.49
C ASN A 109 -7.52 -11.62 3.26
N ALA A 110 -7.62 -10.86 4.37
CA ALA A 110 -7.70 -9.40 4.36
C ALA A 110 -6.52 -8.82 5.14
N LEU A 111 -5.94 -7.74 4.65
CA LEU A 111 -4.85 -7.00 5.27
C LEU A 111 -5.30 -5.64 5.79
N ILE A 112 -6.40 -5.13 5.28
CA ILE A 112 -7.03 -3.87 5.66
C ILE A 112 -8.54 -4.05 5.85
N PRO A 113 -9.20 -3.21 6.69
CA PRO A 113 -10.66 -3.18 6.78
C PRO A 113 -11.32 -2.92 5.42
N GLU A 114 -12.54 -3.45 5.23
CA GLU A 114 -13.28 -3.32 3.95
C GLU A 114 -13.65 -1.87 3.63
N ASP A 115 -13.85 -1.04 4.65
CA ASP A 115 -14.15 0.39 4.52
C ASP A 115 -12.91 1.29 4.45
N ALA A 116 -11.72 0.71 4.62
CA ALA A 116 -10.48 1.45 4.51
C ALA A 116 -10.11 1.73 3.04
N SER A 117 -9.50 2.90 2.79
CA SER A 117 -8.95 3.20 1.47
C SER A 117 -7.97 2.11 1.02
N PRO A 118 -8.14 1.53 -0.17
CA PRO A 118 -7.22 0.55 -0.72
C PRO A 118 -5.86 1.17 -1.09
N VAL A 119 -5.75 2.49 -1.15
CA VAL A 119 -4.54 3.20 -1.55
C VAL A 119 -4.07 4.17 -0.48
N CYS A 120 -2.74 4.27 -0.33
CA CYS A 120 -2.10 5.39 0.37
C CYS A 120 -0.88 5.88 -0.43
N HIS A 121 -0.63 7.18 -0.39
CA HIS A 121 0.53 7.79 -1.04
C HIS A 121 1.73 7.81 -0.09
N LEU A 122 2.86 7.32 -0.58
CA LEU A 122 4.14 7.30 0.13
C LEU A 122 5.00 8.50 -0.26
N SER A 123 5.76 9.03 0.68
CA SER A 123 6.83 9.98 0.34
C SER A 123 7.89 9.33 -0.54
N GLU A 124 8.70 10.12 -1.24
CA GLU A 124 9.77 9.59 -2.09
C GLU A 124 10.75 8.71 -1.30
N ALA A 125 11.13 9.11 -0.09
CA ALA A 125 12.01 8.32 0.77
C ALA A 125 11.39 6.96 1.16
N GLN A 126 10.08 6.92 1.47
CA GLN A 126 9.35 5.70 1.77
C GLN A 126 9.22 4.81 0.53
N THR A 127 8.91 5.39 -0.62
CA THR A 127 8.80 4.72 -1.91
C THR A 127 10.12 4.01 -2.27
N VAL A 128 11.23 4.74 -2.21
CA VAL A 128 12.57 4.18 -2.49
C VAL A 128 12.93 3.07 -1.50
N ARG A 129 12.65 3.26 -0.21
CA ARG A 129 12.94 2.26 0.82
C ARG A 129 12.15 0.97 0.60
N LEU A 130 10.86 1.09 0.30
CA LEU A 130 9.99 -0.06 0.05
C LEU A 130 10.38 -0.77 -1.25
N ALA A 131 10.62 -0.01 -2.33
CA ALA A 131 11.04 -0.56 -3.62
C ALA A 131 12.32 -1.39 -3.53
N ARG A 132 13.32 -0.92 -2.78
CA ARG A 132 14.56 -1.69 -2.54
C ARG A 132 14.30 -3.03 -1.86
N LEU A 133 13.38 -3.06 -0.91
CA LEU A 133 13.06 -4.30 -0.21
C LEU A 133 12.32 -5.30 -1.11
N TYR A 134 11.45 -4.79 -1.99
CA TYR A 134 10.84 -5.61 -3.04
C TYR A 134 11.86 -6.16 -4.04
N ASP A 135 12.86 -5.34 -4.43
CA ASP A 135 13.91 -5.78 -5.34
C ASP A 135 14.71 -6.94 -4.72
N VAL A 136 15.14 -6.81 -3.46
CA VAL A 136 15.84 -7.89 -2.75
C VAL A 136 14.97 -9.15 -2.64
N LEU A 137 13.68 -8.99 -2.30
CA LEU A 137 12.77 -10.12 -2.20
C LEU A 137 12.59 -10.83 -3.55
N TYR A 138 12.48 -10.06 -4.64
CA TYR A 138 12.42 -10.61 -6.00
C TYR A 138 13.69 -11.39 -6.36
N ASP A 139 14.86 -10.84 -6.03
CA ASP A 139 16.15 -11.47 -6.31
C ASP A 139 16.31 -12.78 -5.53
N GLU A 140 15.89 -12.84 -4.25
CA GLU A 140 15.91 -14.06 -3.44
C GLU A 140 15.01 -15.16 -4.02
N LEU A 141 13.79 -14.83 -4.44
CA LEU A 141 12.91 -15.78 -5.12
C LEU A 141 13.50 -16.28 -6.45
N THR A 142 14.11 -15.39 -7.21
CA THR A 142 14.75 -15.75 -8.47
C THR A 142 15.95 -16.67 -8.25
N ALA A 143 16.64 -16.50 -7.13
CA ALA A 143 17.75 -17.37 -6.71
C ALA A 143 17.28 -18.71 -6.10
N GLY A 144 15.96 -18.92 -5.88
CA GLY A 144 15.40 -20.11 -5.25
C GLY A 144 15.52 -20.14 -3.72
N ASN A 145 15.75 -18.99 -3.09
CA ASN A 145 15.79 -18.84 -1.64
C ASN A 145 14.40 -18.48 -1.08
N ASP A 146 13.48 -19.42 -1.12
CA ASP A 146 12.09 -19.22 -0.68
C ASP A 146 11.99 -18.87 0.81
N ASP A 147 12.83 -19.46 1.66
CA ASP A 147 12.86 -19.15 3.09
C ASP A 147 13.29 -17.71 3.35
N GLY A 148 14.35 -17.26 2.69
CA GLY A 148 14.80 -15.86 2.73
C GLY A 148 13.73 -14.89 2.24
N ALA A 149 13.04 -15.24 1.16
CA ALA A 149 11.94 -14.45 0.60
C ALA A 149 10.77 -14.31 1.59
N HIS A 150 10.42 -15.35 2.34
CA HIS A 150 9.38 -15.28 3.38
C HIS A 150 9.78 -14.36 4.55
N HIS A 151 11.03 -14.35 4.96
CA HIS A 151 11.50 -13.41 5.98
C HIS A 151 11.48 -11.96 5.47
N LEU A 152 11.85 -11.74 4.21
CA LEU A 152 11.74 -10.43 3.56
C LEU A 152 10.30 -9.96 3.40
N LEU A 153 9.36 -10.87 3.12
CA LEU A 153 7.93 -10.56 3.14
C LEU A 153 7.49 -9.93 4.46
N MET A 154 7.91 -10.50 5.60
CA MET A 154 7.59 -9.92 6.92
C MET A 154 8.17 -8.51 7.10
N ALA A 155 9.36 -8.26 6.56
CA ALA A 155 9.95 -6.93 6.56
C ALA A 155 9.19 -5.95 5.65
N VAL A 156 8.73 -6.39 4.47
CA VAL A 156 7.87 -5.60 3.58
C VAL A 156 6.56 -5.25 4.29
N LEU A 157 5.86 -6.23 4.87
CA LEU A 157 4.61 -6.00 5.59
C LEU A 157 4.77 -5.03 6.78
N SER A 158 5.90 -5.11 7.47
CA SER A 158 6.24 -4.18 8.56
C SER A 158 6.35 -2.73 8.06
N LEU A 159 6.99 -2.50 6.92
CA LEU A 159 7.06 -1.17 6.30
C LEU A 159 5.70 -0.70 5.78
N VAL A 160 4.94 -1.58 5.14
CA VAL A 160 3.58 -1.28 4.65
C VAL A 160 2.69 -0.81 5.79
N GLN A 161 2.68 -1.54 6.92
CA GLN A 161 1.93 -1.14 8.11
C GLN A 161 2.37 0.24 8.63
N GLN A 162 3.69 0.45 8.80
CA GLN A 162 4.24 1.71 9.28
C GLN A 162 3.85 2.88 8.39
N PHE A 163 3.96 2.72 7.08
CA PHE A 163 3.70 3.80 6.13
C PHE A 163 2.22 4.13 6.03
N ARG A 164 1.34 3.11 6.07
CA ARG A 164 -0.11 3.33 6.12
C ARG A 164 -0.53 4.06 7.40
N ALA A 165 0.01 3.67 8.53
CA ALA A 165 -0.27 4.35 9.80
C ALA A 165 0.19 5.81 9.77
N ALA A 166 1.36 6.11 9.21
CA ALA A 166 1.85 7.46 9.04
C ALA A 166 0.96 8.30 8.11
N ALA A 167 0.49 7.71 6.99
CA ALA A 167 -0.42 8.36 6.05
C ALA A 167 -1.78 8.67 6.69
N ALA A 168 -2.33 7.75 7.49
CA ALA A 168 -3.59 7.95 8.22
C ALA A 168 -3.47 9.09 9.25
N ASN A 169 -2.37 9.12 10.01
CA ASN A 169 -2.11 10.18 10.99
C ASN A 169 -1.91 11.56 10.32
N GLY A 170 -1.26 11.59 9.17
CA GLY A 170 -1.11 12.82 8.38
C GLY A 170 -2.46 13.38 7.91
N ARG A 171 -3.35 12.53 7.37
CA ARG A 171 -4.70 12.93 6.95
C ARG A 171 -5.52 13.48 8.12
N ALA A 172 -5.52 12.78 9.26
CA ALA A 172 -6.23 13.24 10.46
C ALA A 172 -5.72 14.61 10.96
N ALA A 173 -4.42 14.85 10.88
CA ALA A 173 -3.84 16.16 11.23
C ALA A 173 -4.27 17.26 10.25
N ASP A 174 -4.28 16.97 8.94
CA ASP A 174 -4.72 17.91 7.90
C ASP A 174 -6.22 18.24 8.02
N GLU A 175 -7.07 17.23 8.27
CA GLU A 175 -8.51 17.40 8.49
C GLU A 175 -8.79 18.24 9.73
N ASN A 176 -8.09 18.01 10.84
CA ASN A 176 -8.21 18.80 12.06
C ASN A 176 -7.77 20.26 11.84
N MET A 177 -6.67 20.47 11.13
CA MET A 177 -6.20 21.81 10.79
C MET A 177 -7.19 22.55 9.86
N PHE A 178 -7.77 21.85 8.89
CA PHE A 178 -8.80 22.40 8.00
C PHE A 178 -10.06 22.77 8.77
N ALA A 179 -10.57 21.89 9.65
CA ALA A 179 -11.73 22.15 10.52
C ALA A 179 -11.47 23.37 11.44
N GLN A 180 -10.26 23.47 12.00
CA GLN A 180 -9.90 24.61 12.84
C GLN A 180 -9.89 25.92 12.02
N ARG A 181 -9.34 25.92 10.81
CA ARG A 181 -9.36 27.11 9.93
C ARG A 181 -10.77 27.54 9.53
N ILE A 182 -11.67 26.57 9.29
CA ILE A 182 -13.09 26.87 9.03
C ILE A 182 -13.72 27.51 10.27
N LYS A 183 -13.50 26.94 11.46
CA LYS A 183 -14.00 27.50 12.70
C LYS A 183 -13.49 28.92 12.94
N ASP A 184 -12.18 29.14 12.81
CA ASP A 184 -11.55 30.45 12.99
C ASP A 184 -12.12 31.48 12.00
N TYR A 185 -12.42 31.07 10.76
CA TYR A 185 -13.06 31.92 9.76
C TYR A 185 -14.48 32.33 10.19
N PHE A 186 -15.29 31.36 10.65
CA PHE A 186 -16.63 31.67 11.15
C PHE A 186 -16.59 32.55 12.40
N ASP A 187 -15.73 32.24 13.36
CA ASP A 187 -15.59 33.04 14.60
C ASP A 187 -15.17 34.49 14.29
N ALA A 188 -14.36 34.72 13.26
CA ALA A 188 -13.92 36.04 12.84
C ALA A 188 -15.00 36.85 12.08
N HIS A 189 -15.85 36.19 11.27
CA HIS A 189 -16.78 36.87 10.36
C HIS A 189 -18.24 36.88 10.86
N PHE A 190 -18.61 35.94 11.77
CA PHE A 190 -19.96 35.92 12.33
C PHE A 190 -20.24 37.06 13.30
N ALA A 191 -19.20 37.70 13.82
CA ALA A 191 -19.32 38.88 14.69
C ALA A 191 -19.60 40.18 13.94
N GLU A 192 -19.42 40.21 12.62
CA GLU A 192 -19.57 41.44 11.80
C GLU A 192 -20.98 41.62 11.21
N GLU A 193 -21.81 40.56 11.14
CA GLU A 193 -23.16 40.63 10.53
C GLU A 193 -24.30 40.99 11.50
N PHE A 194 -24.05 41.20 12.78
CA PHE A 194 -25.04 41.53 13.79
C PHE A 194 -24.83 42.88 14.50
N SER A 195 -24.15 43.85 13.83
CA SER A 195 -23.99 45.23 14.36
C SER A 195 -24.84 46.21 13.59
#